data_220592dc1fd3552ea7fcd17f8c49478c
#
_entry.id   220592dc1fd3552ea7fcd17f8c49478c
#
_cell.length_a   1.000
_cell.length_b   1.000
_cell.length_c   1.000
_cell.angle_alpha   90.00
_cell.angle_beta   90.00
_cell.angle_gamma   90.00
#
_symmetry.space_group_name_H-M   'P 1'
#
loop_
_entity.id
_entity.type
_entity.pdbx_description
1 polymer ?
#
loop_
_entity_poly.entity_id
_entity_poly.type
_entity_poly.pdbx_seq_one_letter_code
_entity_poly.pdbx_strand_id
1 'polypeptide(L)'
;MRHTLISGVLLAGSATAALAADPAAGQQVFKAQCSICHSVVAGQNRIGPTLFGVVGRPAGSVPGFQYSADHKKLGVTWDAATLDKYLTNPRAMVPDTSMVYAGLKDDAERADLVAYLETLH
;
A
#
# COMPACT_ATOMS: atom_id res chain seq x y z
N MET A 1 -49.47 16.93 44.44
CA MET A 1 -48.31 17.27 43.64
C MET A 1 -47.57 16.00 43.28
N ARG A 2 -47.65 15.57 42.03
CA ARG A 2 -47.01 14.31 41.54
C ARG A 2 -45.73 14.73 40.80
N HIS A 3 -44.58 14.31 41.31
CA HIS A 3 -43.30 14.55 40.64
C HIS A 3 -43.01 13.35 39.75
N THR A 4 -43.01 13.60 38.47
CA THR A 4 -42.65 12.61 37.44
C THR A 4 -41.13 12.73 37.22
N LEU A 5 -40.37 11.71 37.64
CA LEU A 5 -38.97 11.58 37.33
C LEU A 5 -38.81 10.99 35.94
N ILE A 6 -38.29 11.75 35.01
CA ILE A 6 -37.94 11.29 33.67
C ILE A 6 -36.51 10.76 33.77
N SER A 7 -36.39 9.42 33.76
CA SER A 7 -35.07 8.75 33.63
C SER A 7 -34.60 8.86 32.18
N GLY A 8 -33.59 9.68 31.95
CA GLY A 8 -32.93 9.73 30.66
C GLY A 8 -32.00 8.52 30.51
N VAL A 9 -32.26 7.69 29.53
CA VAL A 9 -31.36 6.61 29.11
C VAL A 9 -30.26 7.21 28.25
N LEU A 10 -29.02 7.27 28.78
CA LEU A 10 -27.84 7.57 27.98
C LEU A 10 -27.53 6.31 27.14
N LEU A 11 -27.75 6.37 25.83
CA LEU A 11 -27.19 5.41 24.88
C LEU A 11 -25.70 5.74 24.74
N ALA A 12 -24.86 4.95 25.38
CA ALA A 12 -23.42 4.96 25.10
C ALA A 12 -23.20 4.32 23.72
N GLY A 13 -23.01 5.16 22.70
CA GLY A 13 -22.58 4.70 21.38
C GLY A 13 -21.17 4.15 21.47
N SER A 14 -21.02 2.83 21.29
CA SER A 14 -19.69 2.21 21.15
C SER A 14 -19.12 2.62 19.81
N ALA A 15 -18.19 3.58 19.79
CA ALA A 15 -17.38 3.89 18.63
C ALA A 15 -16.39 2.72 18.43
N THR A 16 -16.62 1.88 17.41
CA THR A 16 -15.61 0.92 16.95
C THR A 16 -14.48 1.70 16.30
N ALA A 17 -13.37 1.83 17.00
CA ALA A 17 -12.15 2.38 16.40
C ALA A 17 -11.67 1.42 15.31
N ALA A 18 -11.59 1.89 14.05
CA ALA A 18 -10.91 1.16 12.98
C ALA A 18 -9.44 1.02 13.37
N LEU A 19 -8.88 -0.21 13.28
CA LEU A 19 -7.47 -0.46 13.48
C LEU A 19 -6.67 0.27 12.40
N ALA A 20 -5.70 1.10 12.81
CA ALA A 20 -4.75 1.70 11.90
C ALA A 20 -3.89 0.61 11.24
N ALA A 21 -3.45 0.85 9.99
CA ALA A 21 -2.51 -0.01 9.31
C ALA A 21 -1.19 -0.08 10.08
N ASP A 22 -0.58 -1.28 10.12
CA ASP A 22 0.63 -1.56 10.88
C ASP A 22 1.85 -1.68 9.96
N PRO A 23 2.79 -0.70 9.97
CA PRO A 23 4.00 -0.79 9.15
C PRO A 23 4.89 -1.99 9.50
N ALA A 24 4.92 -2.42 10.76
CA ALA A 24 5.72 -3.58 11.15
C ALA A 24 5.16 -4.88 10.57
N ALA A 25 3.84 -5.05 10.55
CA ALA A 25 3.18 -6.14 9.85
C ALA A 25 3.41 -6.04 8.34
N GLY A 26 3.35 -4.86 7.77
CA GLY A 26 3.66 -4.59 6.36
C GLY A 26 5.07 -4.96 5.98
N GLN A 27 6.04 -4.75 6.86
CA GLN A 27 7.42 -5.19 6.64
C GLN A 27 7.52 -6.71 6.52
N GLN A 28 6.76 -7.45 7.30
CA GLN A 28 6.73 -8.92 7.18
C GLN A 28 6.12 -9.36 5.84
N VAL A 29 5.07 -8.70 5.38
CA VAL A 29 4.50 -8.94 4.05
C VAL A 29 5.52 -8.65 2.96
N PHE A 30 6.23 -7.53 3.05
CA PHE A 30 7.32 -7.20 2.12
C PHE A 30 8.40 -8.28 2.08
N LYS A 31 8.88 -8.72 3.23
CA LYS A 31 9.90 -9.78 3.32
C LYS A 31 9.44 -11.09 2.69
N ALA A 32 8.18 -11.45 2.87
CA ALA A 32 7.64 -12.70 2.37
C ALA A 32 7.33 -12.66 0.86
N GLN A 33 6.89 -11.53 0.33
CA GLN A 33 6.32 -11.46 -1.02
C GLN A 33 7.05 -10.55 -2.00
N CYS A 34 7.85 -9.60 -1.54
CA CYS A 34 8.44 -8.56 -2.38
C CYS A 34 9.97 -8.57 -2.39
N SER A 35 10.61 -8.98 -1.29
CA SER A 35 12.05 -8.83 -1.08
C SER A 35 12.91 -9.68 -2.03
N ILE A 36 12.33 -10.70 -2.67
CA ILE A 36 13.07 -11.51 -3.63
C ILE A 36 13.43 -10.71 -4.89
N CYS A 37 12.59 -9.75 -5.24
CA CYS A 37 12.75 -8.93 -6.45
C CYS A 37 13.07 -7.46 -6.16
N HIS A 38 12.71 -6.94 -5.01
CA HIS A 38 12.87 -5.52 -4.67
C HIS A 38 13.79 -5.29 -3.48
N SER A 39 14.64 -4.26 -3.60
CA SER A 39 15.41 -3.69 -2.51
C SER A 39 14.65 -2.52 -1.87
N VAL A 40 14.99 -2.19 -0.63
CA VAL A 40 14.56 -0.97 0.05
C VAL A 40 15.69 0.05 0.20
N VAL A 41 16.81 -0.19 -0.47
CA VAL A 41 18.00 0.69 -0.44
C VAL A 41 17.98 1.63 -1.63
N ALA A 42 18.24 2.92 -1.39
CA ALA A 42 18.31 3.92 -2.45
C ALA A 42 19.35 3.53 -3.52
N GLY A 43 18.95 3.62 -4.79
CA GLY A 43 19.84 3.34 -5.93
C GLY A 43 20.11 1.84 -6.19
N GLN A 44 19.57 0.94 -5.38
CA GLN A 44 19.79 -0.50 -5.54
C GLN A 44 18.62 -1.16 -6.25
N ASN A 45 18.68 -1.22 -7.58
CA ASN A 45 17.76 -2.02 -8.37
C ASN A 45 18.16 -3.50 -8.35
N ARG A 46 17.16 -4.38 -8.44
CA ARG A 46 17.33 -5.84 -8.54
C ARG A 46 16.50 -6.32 -9.73
N ILE A 47 15.78 -7.44 -9.61
CA ILE A 47 14.83 -7.87 -10.64
C ILE A 47 13.77 -6.79 -10.86
N GLY A 48 13.29 -6.15 -9.77
CA GLY A 48 12.46 -4.97 -9.81
C GLY A 48 13.23 -3.70 -9.41
N PRO A 49 12.64 -2.52 -9.61
CA PRO A 49 13.24 -1.27 -9.17
C PRO A 49 13.27 -1.18 -7.64
N THR A 50 14.22 -0.41 -7.10
CA THR A 50 14.21 -0.13 -5.65
C THR A 50 12.88 0.49 -5.22
N LEU A 51 12.38 0.08 -4.06
CA LEU A 51 11.18 0.66 -3.46
C LEU A 51 11.51 1.80 -2.47
N PHE A 52 12.80 2.14 -2.31
CA PHE A 52 13.16 3.33 -1.53
C PHE A 52 12.52 4.58 -2.16
N GLY A 53 11.78 5.34 -1.35
CA GLY A 53 11.10 6.54 -1.79
C GLY A 53 9.93 6.32 -2.75
N VAL A 54 9.37 5.10 -2.82
CA VAL A 54 8.31 4.77 -3.78
C VAL A 54 7.05 5.62 -3.57
N VAL A 55 6.66 5.90 -2.34
CA VAL A 55 5.51 6.76 -2.07
C VAL A 55 5.85 8.21 -2.40
N GLY A 56 5.08 8.81 -3.29
CA GLY A 56 5.33 10.16 -3.83
C GLY A 56 6.19 10.19 -5.10
N ARG A 57 6.64 9.05 -5.58
CA ARG A 57 7.49 8.93 -6.78
C ARG A 57 6.63 8.78 -8.03
N PRO A 58 6.95 9.48 -9.15
CA PRO A 58 6.32 9.20 -10.42
C PRO A 58 6.57 7.77 -10.87
N ALA A 59 5.55 7.11 -11.41
CA ALA A 59 5.70 5.77 -11.97
C ALA A 59 6.70 5.79 -13.14
N GLY A 60 7.52 4.73 -13.23
CA GLY A 60 8.49 4.59 -14.30
C GLY A 60 9.72 5.50 -14.18
N SER A 61 10.01 6.06 -13.00
CA SER A 61 11.02 7.11 -12.84
C SER A 61 12.34 6.67 -12.21
N VAL A 62 12.48 5.42 -11.77
CA VAL A 62 13.73 4.99 -11.13
C VAL A 62 14.85 4.90 -12.17
N PRO A 63 15.97 5.63 -11.94
CA PRO A 63 17.11 5.58 -12.86
C PRO A 63 17.69 4.17 -12.99
N GLY A 64 18.05 3.79 -14.23
CA GLY A 64 18.70 2.51 -14.49
C GLY A 64 17.81 1.29 -14.49
N PHE A 65 16.52 1.42 -14.19
CA PHE A 65 15.57 0.32 -14.31
C PHE A 65 14.82 0.39 -15.65
N GLN A 66 14.70 -0.76 -16.30
CA GLN A 66 13.99 -0.86 -17.58
C GLN A 66 12.54 -1.26 -17.36
N TYR A 67 11.64 -0.31 -17.50
CA TYR A 67 10.20 -0.51 -17.38
C TYR A 67 9.59 -1.02 -18.69
N SER A 68 8.47 -1.73 -18.60
CA SER A 68 7.64 -2.07 -19.76
C SER A 68 7.05 -0.80 -20.41
N ALA A 69 6.58 -0.93 -21.65
CA ALA A 69 5.98 0.19 -22.38
C ALA A 69 4.74 0.72 -21.65
N ASP A 70 3.86 -0.15 -21.17
CA ASP A 70 2.66 0.26 -20.43
C ASP A 70 3.01 0.94 -19.11
N HIS A 71 4.04 0.46 -18.41
CA HIS A 71 4.49 1.10 -17.18
C HIS A 71 5.02 2.52 -17.42
N LYS A 72 5.79 2.72 -18.48
CA LYS A 72 6.31 4.05 -18.87
C LYS A 72 5.19 5.04 -19.17
N LYS A 73 4.05 4.56 -19.69
CA LYS A 73 2.90 5.38 -20.08
C LYS A 73 1.90 5.58 -18.95
N LEU A 74 2.11 4.96 -17.78
CA LEU A 74 1.12 4.94 -16.71
C LEU A 74 0.76 6.34 -16.19
N GLY A 75 1.74 7.24 -16.12
CA GLY A 75 1.52 8.66 -15.83
C GLY A 75 0.96 8.98 -14.45
N VAL A 76 1.10 8.06 -13.49
CA VAL A 76 0.64 8.25 -12.12
C VAL A 76 1.81 8.56 -11.18
N THR A 77 1.49 9.20 -10.06
CA THR A 77 2.38 9.27 -8.89
C THR A 77 1.94 8.19 -7.90
N TRP A 78 2.89 7.46 -7.36
CA TRP A 78 2.61 6.42 -6.37
C TRP A 78 2.24 7.02 -5.03
N ASP A 79 0.99 7.41 -4.85
CA ASP A 79 0.43 7.68 -3.53
C ASP A 79 -0.16 6.41 -2.91
N ALA A 80 -0.59 6.49 -1.65
CA ALA A 80 -1.12 5.33 -0.94
C ALA A 80 -2.32 4.70 -1.64
N ALA A 81 -3.26 5.50 -2.14
CA ALA A 81 -4.45 5.01 -2.83
C ALA A 81 -4.12 4.34 -4.17
N THR A 82 -3.19 4.91 -4.93
CA THR A 82 -2.74 4.35 -6.22
C THR A 82 -1.97 3.05 -6.00
N LEU A 83 -1.10 2.98 -4.99
CA LEU A 83 -0.40 1.75 -4.61
C LEU A 83 -1.38 0.66 -4.16
N ASP A 84 -2.38 1.00 -3.37
CA ASP A 84 -3.41 0.05 -2.95
C ASP A 84 -4.11 -0.58 -4.16
N LYS A 85 -4.51 0.23 -5.11
CA LYS A 85 -5.13 -0.22 -6.36
C LYS A 85 -4.18 -1.09 -7.19
N TYR A 86 -2.94 -0.66 -7.36
CA TYR A 86 -1.93 -1.38 -8.14
C TYR A 86 -1.60 -2.74 -7.52
N LEU A 87 -1.36 -2.77 -6.21
CA LEU A 87 -1.01 -3.99 -5.49
C LEU A 87 -2.16 -5.00 -5.38
N THR A 88 -3.39 -4.56 -5.61
CA THR A 88 -4.54 -5.48 -5.69
C THR A 88 -4.45 -6.37 -6.93
N ASN A 89 -4.06 -5.79 -8.06
CA ASN A 89 -3.89 -6.50 -9.34
C ASN A 89 -2.97 -5.69 -10.27
N PRO A 90 -1.65 -5.91 -10.21
CA PRO A 90 -0.71 -5.13 -11.03
C PRO A 90 -0.99 -5.18 -12.53
N ARG A 91 -1.42 -6.32 -13.06
CA ARG A 91 -1.70 -6.48 -14.50
C ARG A 91 -2.91 -5.69 -14.97
N ALA A 92 -3.82 -5.33 -14.09
CA ALA A 92 -4.95 -4.48 -14.45
C ALA A 92 -4.51 -3.06 -14.83
N MET A 93 -3.44 -2.56 -14.18
CA MET A 93 -2.88 -1.23 -14.48
C MET A 93 -1.75 -1.28 -15.50
N VAL A 94 -0.95 -2.36 -15.50
CA VAL A 94 0.21 -2.55 -16.38
C VAL A 94 0.10 -3.93 -17.04
N PRO A 95 -0.67 -4.07 -18.13
CA PRO A 95 -0.92 -5.37 -18.77
C PRO A 95 0.34 -6.08 -19.24
N ASP A 96 1.37 -5.36 -19.67
CA ASP A 96 2.65 -5.90 -20.15
C ASP A 96 3.73 -5.97 -19.07
N THR A 97 3.36 -5.91 -17.79
CA THR A 97 4.34 -5.92 -16.70
C THR A 97 5.22 -7.16 -16.71
N SER A 98 6.51 -6.97 -16.50
CA SER A 98 7.46 -8.06 -16.25
C SER A 98 7.40 -8.59 -14.81
N MET A 99 6.72 -7.89 -13.92
CA MET A 99 6.55 -8.31 -12.53
C MET A 99 5.60 -9.50 -12.45
N VAL A 100 6.11 -10.64 -11.98
CA VAL A 100 5.32 -11.86 -11.80
C VAL A 100 4.71 -11.87 -10.41
N TYR A 101 3.65 -11.09 -10.23
CA TYR A 101 2.94 -10.95 -8.97
C TYR A 101 1.44 -10.79 -9.22
N ALA A 102 0.65 -11.72 -8.72
CA ALA A 102 -0.81 -11.73 -8.95
C ALA A 102 -1.57 -10.64 -8.17
N GLY A 103 -0.95 -10.09 -7.17
CA GLY A 103 -1.53 -9.10 -6.28
C GLY A 103 -1.81 -9.62 -4.87
N LEU A 104 -2.00 -8.71 -3.95
CA LEU A 104 -2.33 -8.96 -2.56
C LEU A 104 -3.81 -8.68 -2.35
N LYS A 105 -4.61 -9.74 -2.18
CA LYS A 105 -6.08 -9.64 -2.19
C LYS A 105 -6.68 -9.30 -0.82
N ASP A 106 -5.96 -9.59 0.26
CA ASP A 106 -6.39 -9.22 1.61
C ASP A 106 -6.24 -7.71 1.83
N ASP A 107 -7.34 -7.04 2.11
CA ASP A 107 -7.37 -5.58 2.24
C ASP A 107 -6.54 -5.08 3.43
N ALA A 108 -6.57 -5.80 4.55
CA ALA A 108 -5.83 -5.41 5.76
C ALA A 108 -4.32 -5.60 5.57
N GLU A 109 -3.88 -6.73 5.02
CA GLU A 109 -2.47 -6.98 4.71
C GLU A 109 -1.94 -5.98 3.69
N ARG A 110 -2.74 -5.64 2.69
CA ARG A 110 -2.34 -4.66 1.68
C ARG A 110 -2.21 -3.26 2.28
N ALA A 111 -3.11 -2.87 3.17
CA ALA A 111 -3.01 -1.60 3.90
C ALA A 111 -1.73 -1.56 4.77
N ASP A 112 -1.39 -2.66 5.44
CA ASP A 112 -0.16 -2.78 6.22
C ASP A 112 1.08 -2.65 5.33
N LEU A 113 1.09 -3.31 4.18
CA LEU A 113 2.18 -3.21 3.21
C LEU A 113 2.37 -1.78 2.72
N VAL A 114 1.29 -1.09 2.34
CA VAL A 114 1.36 0.32 1.91
C VAL A 114 1.90 1.20 3.04
N ALA A 115 1.46 0.99 4.28
CA ALA A 115 1.98 1.72 5.44
C ALA A 115 3.48 1.51 5.63
N TYR A 116 3.97 0.29 5.41
CA TYR A 116 5.42 0.04 5.42
C TYR A 116 6.14 0.78 4.29
N LEU A 117 5.63 0.74 3.07
CA LEU A 117 6.23 1.44 1.92
C LEU A 117 6.31 2.95 2.16
N GLU A 118 5.36 3.54 2.86
CA GLU A 118 5.39 4.96 3.24
C GLU A 118 6.56 5.30 4.17
N THR A 119 7.13 4.32 4.87
CA THR A 119 8.30 4.53 5.74
C THR A 119 9.63 4.57 4.99
N LEU A 120 9.65 4.21 3.71
CA LEU A 120 10.87 4.06 2.91
C LEU A 120 11.30 5.40 2.29
N HIS A 121 11.91 6.25 3.09
CA HIS A 121 12.44 7.55 2.65
C HIS A 121 13.61 8.03 3.52
#